data_d7cdea42961807e987b128e3f0617dd3
#
_entry.id   d7cdea42961807e987b128e3f0617dd3
#
_cell.length_a   1.000
_cell.length_b   1.000
_cell.length_c   1.000
_cell.angle_alpha   90.00
_cell.angle_beta   90.00
_cell.angle_gamma   90.00
#
_symmetry.space_group_name_H-M   'P 1'
#
loop_
_entity.id
_entity.type
_entity.pdbx_description
1 polymer ?
#
loop_
_entity_poly.entity_id
_entity_poly.type
_entity_poly.pdbx_seq_one_letter_code
_entity_poly.pdbx_strand_id
1 'polypeptide(L)'
;NNASTNWFLALVALAVIIIFNIWGKGMFKIIPILMGVVISYVVALIMNAMGITNPDGSAILNFSSVSTANWIGLPPMQFAKFDVTAILVMAPIAIATMMEHIGDMSAISATVGKNFLAEPGLHRTLLGDGLATALAGLLGGPANTTYGENTGVLELSRVHDPLVIRIAACFAIIISFIPKVSAIISTMPSSIIGGVSFMLYGMISA
;
A
#
# COMPACT_ATOMS: atom_id res chain seq x y z
N ASN A 1 -9.29 -0.34 -21.50
CA ASN A 1 -8.46 -1.19 -22.37
C ASN A 1 -7.86 -2.35 -21.59
N ASN A 2 -8.63 -3.46 -21.48
CA ASN A 2 -8.22 -4.64 -20.69
C ASN A 2 -7.46 -5.68 -21.55
N ALA A 3 -7.10 -5.36 -22.77
CA ALA A 3 -6.44 -6.28 -23.70
C ALA A 3 -4.96 -6.56 -23.32
N SER A 4 -4.34 -5.67 -22.55
CA SER A 4 -2.94 -5.78 -22.13
C SER A 4 -2.73 -6.48 -20.79
N THR A 5 -3.81 -6.92 -20.11
CA THR A 5 -3.71 -7.50 -18.77
C THR A 5 -3.30 -8.95 -18.83
N ASN A 6 -2.15 -9.27 -18.24
CA ASN A 6 -1.70 -10.65 -18.11
C ASN A 6 -2.37 -11.32 -16.90
N TRP A 7 -3.50 -11.96 -17.14
CA TRP A 7 -4.30 -12.64 -16.09
C TRP A 7 -3.52 -13.73 -15.35
N PHE A 8 -2.55 -14.36 -16.01
CA PHE A 8 -1.72 -15.36 -15.36
C PHE A 8 -0.95 -14.77 -14.17
N LEU A 9 -0.34 -13.59 -14.33
CA LEU A 9 0.37 -12.92 -13.24
C LEU A 9 -0.55 -12.47 -12.10
N ALA A 10 -1.77 -12.06 -12.42
CA ALA A 10 -2.78 -11.72 -11.41
C ALA A 10 -3.17 -12.95 -10.59
N LEU A 11 -3.39 -14.09 -11.26
CA LEU A 11 -3.70 -15.36 -10.59
C LEU A 11 -2.52 -15.89 -9.77
N VAL A 12 -1.28 -15.74 -10.24
CA VAL A 12 -0.08 -16.08 -9.47
C VAL A 12 0.00 -15.24 -8.21
N ALA A 13 -0.19 -13.93 -8.29
CA ALA A 13 -0.18 -13.05 -7.13
C ALA A 13 -1.23 -13.47 -6.10
N LEU A 14 -2.46 -13.69 -6.54
CA LEU A 14 -3.56 -14.12 -5.70
C LEU A 14 -3.28 -15.49 -5.05
N ALA A 15 -2.84 -16.49 -5.82
CA ALA A 15 -2.53 -17.82 -5.32
C ALA A 15 -1.42 -17.80 -4.26
N VAL A 16 -0.36 -17.01 -4.50
CA VAL A 16 0.75 -16.87 -3.55
C VAL A 16 0.25 -16.24 -2.25
N ILE A 17 -0.54 -15.18 -2.31
CA ILE A 17 -1.10 -14.53 -1.10
C ILE A 17 -1.94 -15.53 -0.31
N ILE A 18 -2.82 -16.29 -0.96
CA ILE A 18 -3.65 -17.29 -0.31
C ILE A 18 -2.80 -18.38 0.35
N ILE A 19 -1.77 -18.89 -0.35
CA ILE A 19 -0.87 -19.90 0.17
C ILE A 19 -0.15 -19.40 1.43
N PHE A 20 0.40 -18.20 1.40
CA PHE A 20 1.09 -17.65 2.57
C PHE A 20 0.14 -17.26 3.70
N ASN A 21 -1.08 -16.88 3.40
CA ASN A 21 -2.10 -16.58 4.42
C ASN A 21 -2.54 -17.86 5.17
N ILE A 22 -2.75 -18.98 4.44
CA ILE A 22 -3.25 -20.23 5.02
C ILE A 22 -2.12 -21.07 5.63
N TRP A 23 -1.02 -21.26 4.90
CA TRP A 23 0.08 -22.16 5.30
C TRP A 23 1.32 -21.44 5.78
N GLY A 24 1.38 -20.11 5.68
CA GLY A 24 2.51 -19.33 6.16
C GLY A 24 2.75 -19.53 7.65
N LYS A 25 4.04 -19.62 8.05
CA LYS A 25 4.46 -19.72 9.44
C LYS A 25 5.39 -18.56 9.79
N GLY A 26 5.31 -18.08 11.04
CA GLY A 26 6.16 -17.01 11.53
C GLY A 26 5.99 -15.72 10.70
N MET A 27 7.10 -15.13 10.29
CA MET A 27 7.15 -13.87 9.56
C MET A 27 6.40 -13.90 8.21
N PHE A 28 6.39 -15.03 7.50
CA PHE A 28 5.71 -15.16 6.21
C PHE A 28 4.18 -15.08 6.30
N LYS A 29 3.61 -15.43 7.45
CA LYS A 29 2.18 -15.24 7.72
C LYS A 29 1.80 -13.77 7.94
N ILE A 30 2.77 -12.95 8.35
CA ILE A 30 2.58 -11.52 8.62
C ILE A 30 2.54 -10.69 7.34
N ILE A 31 3.32 -11.09 6.33
CA ILE A 31 3.54 -10.33 5.10
C ILE A 31 3.10 -11.09 3.83
N PRO A 32 1.90 -11.71 3.82
CA PRO A 32 1.46 -12.51 2.68
C PRO A 32 1.33 -11.68 1.40
N ILE A 33 0.88 -10.44 1.52
CA ILE A 33 0.74 -9.50 0.41
C ILE A 33 2.10 -9.18 -0.20
N LEU A 34 3.10 -8.85 0.63
CA LEU A 34 4.45 -8.58 0.16
C LEU A 34 5.05 -9.80 -0.53
N MET A 35 4.84 -11.00 0.01
CA MET A 35 5.28 -12.24 -0.63
C MET A 35 4.60 -12.47 -1.98
N GLY A 36 3.30 -12.18 -2.06
CA GLY A 36 2.55 -12.20 -3.31
C GLY A 36 3.14 -11.28 -4.37
N VAL A 37 3.44 -10.04 -3.99
CA VAL A 37 4.07 -9.05 -4.87
C VAL A 37 5.46 -9.52 -5.31
N VAL A 38 6.33 -9.90 -4.38
CA VAL A 38 7.73 -10.27 -4.68
C VAL A 38 7.78 -11.51 -5.57
N ILE A 39 7.05 -12.57 -5.24
CA ILE A 39 7.08 -13.82 -6.00
C ILE A 39 6.47 -13.62 -7.39
N SER A 40 5.34 -12.95 -7.51
CA SER A 40 4.75 -12.68 -8.82
C SER A 40 5.61 -11.72 -9.66
N TYR A 41 6.34 -10.81 -9.05
CA TYR A 41 7.32 -9.99 -9.76
C TYR A 41 8.51 -10.82 -10.26
N VAL A 42 9.00 -11.77 -9.47
CA VAL A 42 10.04 -12.72 -9.91
C VAL A 42 9.54 -13.58 -11.08
N VAL A 43 8.29 -14.05 -11.02
CA VAL A 43 7.67 -14.77 -12.15
C VAL A 43 7.60 -13.89 -13.39
N ALA A 44 7.20 -12.62 -13.23
CA ALA A 44 7.18 -11.66 -14.35
C ALA A 44 8.58 -11.42 -14.93
N LEU A 45 9.63 -11.38 -14.11
CA LEU A 45 11.02 -11.29 -14.55
C LEU A 45 11.42 -12.51 -15.39
N ILE A 46 11.09 -13.71 -14.92
CA ILE A 46 11.39 -14.97 -15.64
C ILE A 46 10.64 -14.99 -16.98
N MET A 47 9.35 -14.67 -17.00
CA MET A 47 8.56 -14.60 -18.23
C MET A 47 9.14 -13.59 -19.23
N ASN A 48 9.53 -12.42 -18.74
CA ASN A 48 10.14 -11.38 -19.59
C ASN A 48 11.51 -11.83 -20.13
N ALA A 49 12.32 -12.56 -19.35
CA ALA A 49 13.59 -13.14 -19.79
C ALA A 49 13.39 -14.26 -20.82
N MET A 50 12.30 -15.00 -20.75
CA MET A 50 11.92 -16.04 -21.72
C MET A 50 11.33 -15.44 -23.03
N GLY A 51 11.22 -14.12 -23.14
CA GLY A 51 10.63 -13.45 -24.31
C GLY A 51 9.09 -13.54 -24.39
N ILE A 52 8.45 -13.91 -23.29
CA ILE A 52 6.98 -13.91 -23.22
C ILE A 52 6.50 -12.46 -23.13
N THR A 53 5.53 -12.11 -23.97
CA THR A 53 4.95 -10.77 -24.01
C THR A 53 3.52 -10.76 -23.46
N ASN A 54 3.01 -9.58 -23.17
CA ASN A 54 1.60 -9.39 -22.86
C ASN A 54 0.73 -9.73 -24.08
N PRO A 55 -0.58 -9.95 -23.92
CA PRO A 55 -1.49 -10.23 -25.05
C PRO A 55 -1.52 -9.18 -26.17
N ASP A 56 -1.07 -7.95 -25.87
CA ASP A 56 -0.94 -6.85 -26.83
C ASP A 56 0.45 -6.79 -27.51
N GLY A 57 1.31 -7.78 -27.26
CA GLY A 57 2.67 -7.82 -27.79
C GLY A 57 3.69 -6.94 -27.06
N SER A 58 3.28 -6.20 -26.05
CA SER A 58 4.20 -5.37 -25.24
C SER A 58 5.03 -6.22 -24.27
N ALA A 59 6.23 -5.77 -23.91
CA ALA A 59 7.04 -6.40 -22.89
C ALA A 59 6.31 -6.39 -21.53
N ILE A 60 6.43 -7.47 -20.76
CA ILE A 60 5.81 -7.58 -19.43
C ILE A 60 6.41 -6.56 -18.48
N LEU A 61 7.74 -6.36 -18.55
CA LEU A 61 8.47 -5.41 -17.73
C LEU A 61 9.25 -4.45 -18.63
N ASN A 62 9.16 -3.16 -18.29
CA ASN A 62 9.91 -2.12 -18.98
C ASN A 62 10.82 -1.40 -17.97
N PHE A 63 12.12 -1.58 -18.13
CA PHE A 63 13.15 -0.99 -17.26
C PHE A 63 13.69 0.36 -17.78
N SER A 64 13.16 0.90 -18.86
CA SER A 64 13.63 2.18 -19.43
C SER A 64 13.57 3.31 -18.40
N SER A 65 12.49 3.37 -17.63
CA SER A 65 12.33 4.37 -16.55
C SER A 65 13.35 4.21 -15.43
N VAL A 66 13.78 2.98 -15.14
CA VAL A 66 14.79 2.71 -14.10
C VAL A 66 16.18 3.15 -14.55
N SER A 67 16.50 2.95 -15.84
CA SER A 67 17.81 3.34 -16.40
C SER A 67 17.98 4.85 -16.45
N THR A 68 16.89 5.59 -16.71
CA THR A 68 16.88 7.05 -16.82
C THR A 68 16.66 7.76 -15.47
N ALA A 69 16.18 7.06 -14.46
CA ALA A 69 15.90 7.64 -13.15
C ALA A 69 17.17 8.04 -12.41
N ASN A 70 17.16 9.22 -11.82
CA ASN A 70 18.24 9.72 -10.97
C ASN A 70 18.27 8.99 -9.63
N TRP A 71 19.45 8.95 -8.99
CA TRP A 71 19.60 8.39 -7.65
C TRP A 71 19.03 9.31 -6.56
N ILE A 72 19.10 10.61 -6.75
CA ILE A 72 18.59 11.62 -5.82
C ILE A 72 17.73 12.60 -6.61
N GLY A 73 16.56 12.91 -6.08
CA GLY A 73 15.63 13.87 -6.69
C GLY A 73 14.50 14.23 -5.74
N LEU A 74 13.84 15.33 -6.03
CA LEU A 74 12.64 15.71 -5.30
C LEU A 74 11.46 14.87 -5.82
N PRO A 75 10.58 14.39 -4.92
CA PRO A 75 9.34 13.78 -5.34
C PRO A 75 8.50 14.78 -6.14
N PRO A 76 7.73 14.34 -7.13
CA PRO A 76 6.87 15.23 -7.91
C PRO A 76 5.76 15.78 -7.02
N MET A 77 5.93 16.99 -6.55
CA MET A 77 4.94 17.71 -5.74
C MET A 77 4.07 18.58 -6.64
N GLN A 78 2.76 18.47 -6.48
CA GLN A 78 1.78 19.31 -7.16
C GLN A 78 0.88 19.94 -6.10
N PHE A 79 0.77 21.26 -6.10
CA PHE A 79 -0.15 21.92 -5.18
C PHE A 79 -1.61 21.57 -5.51
N ALA A 80 -2.40 21.37 -4.46
CA ALA A 80 -3.83 21.07 -4.59
C ALA A 80 -4.56 22.16 -5.39
N LYS A 81 -5.43 21.72 -6.30
CA LYS A 81 -6.41 22.57 -6.97
C LYS A 81 -7.76 22.35 -6.30
N PHE A 82 -8.39 23.44 -5.88
CA PHE A 82 -9.71 23.36 -5.26
C PHE A 82 -10.77 23.22 -6.36
N ASP A 83 -11.49 22.11 -6.33
CA ASP A 83 -12.62 21.83 -7.21
C ASP A 83 -13.82 21.43 -6.36
N VAL A 84 -14.92 22.17 -6.53
CA VAL A 84 -16.14 21.97 -5.73
C VAL A 84 -16.74 20.59 -6.01
N THR A 85 -16.70 20.13 -7.26
CA THR A 85 -17.22 18.81 -7.63
C THR A 85 -16.44 17.70 -6.95
N ALA A 86 -15.10 17.80 -6.96
CA ALA A 86 -14.23 16.84 -6.27
C ALA A 86 -14.52 16.82 -4.76
N ILE A 87 -14.71 17.99 -4.14
CA ILE A 87 -15.04 18.09 -2.71
C ILE A 87 -16.37 17.39 -2.40
N LEU A 88 -17.42 17.65 -3.19
CA LEU A 88 -18.74 17.05 -2.98
C LEU A 88 -18.73 15.52 -3.16
N VAL A 89 -17.89 15.00 -4.05
CA VAL A 89 -17.74 13.55 -4.26
C VAL A 89 -16.93 12.91 -3.14
N MET A 90 -15.86 13.57 -2.69
CA MET A 90 -14.96 13.00 -1.69
C MET A 90 -15.42 13.17 -0.24
N ALA A 91 -16.22 14.21 0.06
CA ALA A 91 -16.68 14.45 1.43
C ALA A 91 -17.47 13.29 2.06
N PRO A 92 -18.40 12.61 1.35
CA PRO A 92 -19.06 11.41 1.89
C PRO A 92 -18.09 10.26 2.18
N ILE A 93 -17.03 10.11 1.39
CA ILE A 93 -16.02 9.06 1.57
C ILE A 93 -15.25 9.29 2.88
N ALA A 94 -15.03 10.54 3.28
CA ALA A 94 -14.39 10.86 4.54
C ALA A 94 -15.15 10.30 5.76
N ILE A 95 -16.47 10.17 5.69
CA ILE A 95 -17.27 9.55 6.76
C ILE A 95 -16.93 8.06 6.86
N ALA A 96 -16.78 7.37 5.72
CA ALA A 96 -16.39 5.96 5.71
C ALA A 96 -15.00 5.74 6.31
N THR A 97 -14.01 6.57 5.95
CA THR A 97 -12.65 6.49 6.52
C THR A 97 -12.63 6.82 8.03
N MET A 98 -13.49 7.71 8.53
CA MET A 98 -13.65 7.93 9.96
C MET A 98 -14.17 6.68 10.70
N MET A 99 -15.12 5.97 10.11
CA MET A 99 -15.65 4.72 10.70
C MET A 99 -14.58 3.61 10.69
N GLU A 100 -13.81 3.48 9.60
CA GLU A 100 -12.67 2.58 9.50
C GLU A 100 -11.64 2.89 10.59
N HIS A 101 -11.26 4.15 10.76
CA HIS A 101 -10.33 4.59 11.80
C HIS A 101 -10.78 4.20 13.23
N ILE A 102 -12.08 4.28 13.52
CA ILE A 102 -12.62 3.84 14.82
C ILE A 102 -12.39 2.33 15.01
N GLY A 103 -12.64 1.55 13.97
CA GLY A 103 -12.39 0.10 13.96
C GLY A 103 -10.93 -0.23 14.21
N ASP A 104 -10.02 0.43 13.49
CA ASP A 104 -8.58 0.24 13.62
C ASP A 104 -8.06 0.65 15.00
N MET A 105 -8.55 1.76 15.55
CA MET A 105 -8.20 2.19 16.90
C MET A 105 -8.67 1.18 17.97
N SER A 106 -9.82 0.54 17.74
CA SER A 106 -10.32 -0.53 18.61
C SER A 106 -9.43 -1.77 18.52
N ALA A 107 -9.05 -2.18 17.30
CA ALA A 107 -8.17 -3.33 17.05
C ALA A 107 -6.76 -3.10 17.66
N ILE A 108 -6.15 -1.94 17.43
CA ILE A 108 -4.86 -1.56 18.02
C ILE A 108 -4.95 -1.52 19.55
N SER A 109 -6.04 -1.00 20.11
CA SER A 109 -6.26 -0.95 21.57
C SER A 109 -6.27 -2.36 22.15
N ALA A 110 -6.94 -3.30 21.51
CA ALA A 110 -6.97 -4.70 21.92
C ALA A 110 -5.59 -5.35 21.81
N THR A 111 -4.86 -5.14 20.71
CA THR A 111 -3.53 -5.71 20.49
C THR A 111 -2.49 -5.21 21.48
N VAL A 112 -2.49 -3.91 21.78
CA VAL A 112 -1.50 -3.28 22.67
C VAL A 112 -1.90 -3.42 24.16
N GLY A 113 -3.18 -3.70 24.42
CA GLY A 113 -3.71 -3.76 25.80
C GLY A 113 -3.90 -2.38 26.44
N LYS A 114 -4.07 -1.32 25.63
CA LYS A 114 -4.33 0.06 26.07
C LYS A 114 -5.56 0.61 25.37
N ASN A 115 -6.37 1.38 26.07
CA ASN A 115 -7.57 1.98 25.50
C ASN A 115 -7.24 3.33 24.83
N PHE A 116 -6.86 3.29 23.56
CA PHE A 116 -6.53 4.49 22.77
C PHE A 116 -7.77 5.31 22.38
N LEU A 117 -8.98 4.74 22.48
CA LEU A 117 -10.23 5.48 22.28
C LEU A 117 -10.50 6.46 23.45
N ALA A 118 -10.06 6.11 24.65
CA ALA A 118 -10.17 6.96 25.84
C ALA A 118 -8.96 7.89 25.98
N GLU A 119 -7.72 7.35 25.87
CA GLU A 119 -6.49 8.11 26.01
C GLU A 119 -5.45 7.68 24.95
N PRO A 120 -5.02 8.60 24.08
CA PRO A 120 -5.20 10.06 24.03
C PRO A 120 -6.59 10.55 23.61
N GLY A 121 -7.50 9.66 23.23
CA GLY A 121 -8.87 9.93 22.83
C GLY A 121 -9.03 9.97 21.30
N LEU A 122 -10.17 9.45 20.85
CA LEU A 122 -10.51 9.32 19.44
C LEU A 122 -10.42 10.66 18.67
N HIS A 123 -10.79 11.78 19.32
CA HIS A 123 -10.69 13.09 18.70
C HIS A 123 -9.26 13.49 18.31
N ARG A 124 -8.24 13.04 19.07
CA ARG A 124 -6.85 13.35 18.77
C ARG A 124 -6.31 12.44 17.66
N THR A 125 -6.68 11.18 17.66
CA THR A 125 -6.25 10.24 16.62
C THR A 125 -6.88 10.58 15.28
N LEU A 126 -8.16 10.91 15.23
CA LEU A 126 -8.84 11.40 14.02
C LEU A 126 -8.26 12.74 13.53
N LEU A 127 -7.94 13.66 14.45
CA LEU A 127 -7.30 14.91 14.07
C LEU A 127 -5.92 14.66 13.43
N GLY A 128 -5.14 13.73 13.98
CA GLY A 128 -3.83 13.37 13.43
C GLY A 128 -3.94 12.78 12.03
N ASP A 129 -4.86 11.85 11.81
CA ASP A 129 -5.13 11.22 10.52
C ASP A 129 -5.63 12.23 9.49
N GLY A 130 -6.60 13.09 9.89
CA GLY A 130 -7.13 14.15 9.03
C GLY A 130 -6.09 15.19 8.64
N LEU A 131 -5.21 15.61 9.56
CA LEU A 131 -4.13 16.54 9.27
C LEU A 131 -3.08 15.92 8.34
N ALA A 132 -2.76 14.63 8.52
CA ALA A 132 -1.85 13.92 7.63
C ALA A 132 -2.42 13.83 6.20
N THR A 133 -3.71 13.51 6.08
CA THR A 133 -4.42 13.48 4.79
C THR A 133 -4.48 14.85 4.13
N ALA A 134 -4.78 15.90 4.90
CA ALA A 134 -4.81 17.27 4.39
C ALA A 134 -3.43 17.71 3.89
N LEU A 135 -2.37 17.40 4.63
CA LEU A 135 -0.99 17.71 4.23
C LEU A 135 -0.59 16.95 2.97
N ALA A 136 -0.91 15.65 2.89
CA ALA A 136 -0.68 14.84 1.70
C ALA A 136 -1.39 15.44 0.48
N GLY A 137 -2.67 15.79 0.61
CA GLY A 137 -3.47 16.42 -0.44
C GLY A 137 -2.91 17.78 -0.89
N LEU A 138 -2.45 18.61 0.04
CA LEU A 138 -1.81 19.91 -0.28
C LEU A 138 -0.53 19.74 -1.12
N LEU A 139 0.21 18.67 -0.89
CA LEU A 139 1.46 18.36 -1.62
C LEU A 139 1.21 17.53 -2.89
N GLY A 140 -0.06 17.21 -3.21
CA GLY A 140 -0.44 16.44 -4.39
C GLY A 140 -0.32 14.93 -4.22
N GLY A 141 -0.23 14.46 -2.98
CA GLY A 141 -0.29 13.04 -2.64
C GLY A 141 -1.73 12.52 -2.62
N PRO A 142 -1.91 11.19 -2.66
CA PRO A 142 -3.23 10.58 -2.50
C PRO A 142 -3.76 10.78 -1.07
N ALA A 143 -5.08 10.60 -0.91
CA ALA A 143 -5.70 10.56 0.40
C ALA A 143 -5.04 9.46 1.25
N ASN A 144 -4.76 9.80 2.49
CA ASN A 144 -4.09 8.93 3.46
C ASN A 144 -5.13 8.41 4.46
N THR A 145 -4.95 7.20 4.96
CA THR A 145 -5.79 6.62 6.01
C THR A 145 -4.98 5.67 6.89
N THR A 146 -5.57 5.23 7.98
CA THR A 146 -4.98 4.21 8.85
C THR A 146 -5.01 2.84 8.15
N TYR A 147 -3.95 2.06 8.26
CA TYR A 147 -3.83 0.72 7.70
C TYR A 147 -3.98 -0.34 8.80
N GLY A 148 -5.15 -0.96 8.87
CA GLY A 148 -5.47 -2.01 9.84
C GLY A 148 -4.57 -3.24 9.74
N GLU A 149 -4.07 -3.57 8.53
CA GLU A 149 -3.15 -4.70 8.30
C GLU A 149 -1.86 -4.58 9.11
N ASN A 150 -1.39 -3.38 9.39
CA ASN A 150 -0.21 -3.16 10.22
C ASN A 150 -0.42 -3.58 11.69
N THR A 151 -1.66 -3.64 12.16
CA THR A 151 -1.98 -4.16 13.50
C THR A 151 -1.59 -5.62 13.64
N GLY A 152 -1.77 -6.43 12.59
CA GLY A 152 -1.29 -7.81 12.56
C GLY A 152 0.23 -7.93 12.70
N VAL A 153 0.99 -6.98 12.12
CA VAL A 153 2.45 -6.92 12.27
C VAL A 153 2.84 -6.59 13.71
N LEU A 154 2.12 -5.66 14.36
CA LEU A 154 2.35 -5.31 15.76
C LEU A 154 2.08 -6.50 16.69
N GLU A 155 0.99 -7.24 16.46
CA GLU A 155 0.62 -8.40 17.26
C GLU A 155 1.69 -9.50 17.18
N LEU A 156 2.19 -9.79 15.99
CA LEU A 156 3.16 -10.86 15.76
C LEU A 156 4.59 -10.49 16.17
N SER A 157 4.99 -9.25 15.94
CA SER A 157 6.32 -8.74 16.37
C SER A 157 6.39 -8.46 17.86
N ARG A 158 5.24 -8.24 18.50
CA ARG A 158 5.11 -7.76 19.88
C ARG A 158 5.87 -6.46 20.15
N VAL A 159 6.12 -5.68 19.13
CA VAL A 159 6.78 -4.37 19.22
C VAL A 159 5.72 -3.29 19.20
N HIS A 160 5.36 -2.76 20.38
CA HIS A 160 4.28 -1.79 20.54
C HIS A 160 4.80 -0.36 20.81
N ASP A 161 6.10 -0.12 20.61
CA ASP A 161 6.69 1.21 20.82
C ASP A 161 6.39 2.14 19.63
N PRO A 162 5.69 3.26 19.82
CA PRO A 162 5.42 4.24 18.77
C PRO A 162 6.69 4.81 18.12
N LEU A 163 7.84 4.74 18.79
CA LEU A 163 9.12 5.20 18.24
C LEU A 163 9.49 4.43 16.97
N VAL A 164 9.22 3.12 16.94
CA VAL A 164 9.50 2.27 15.76
C VAL A 164 8.72 2.77 14.54
N ILE A 165 7.44 3.11 14.72
CA ILE A 165 6.59 3.63 13.64
C ILE A 165 7.07 5.01 13.17
N ARG A 166 7.52 5.88 14.10
CA ARG A 166 8.08 7.19 13.75
C ARG A 166 9.38 7.04 12.94
N ILE A 167 10.24 6.11 13.33
CA ILE A 167 11.47 5.81 12.58
C ILE A 167 11.13 5.27 11.19
N ALA A 168 10.17 4.36 11.08
CA ALA A 168 9.69 3.85 9.78
C ALA A 168 9.17 4.98 8.88
N ALA A 169 8.41 5.93 9.43
CA ALA A 169 7.95 7.11 8.69
C ALA A 169 9.11 7.98 8.20
N CYS A 170 10.15 8.20 9.03
CA CYS A 170 11.36 8.90 8.61
C CYS A 170 12.07 8.18 7.46
N PHE A 171 12.19 6.85 7.52
CA PHE A 171 12.75 6.06 6.43
C PHE A 171 11.93 6.18 5.14
N ALA A 172 10.60 6.15 5.23
CA ALA A 172 9.73 6.33 4.07
C ALA A 172 9.93 7.69 3.42
N ILE A 173 10.07 8.76 4.22
CA ILE A 173 10.38 10.10 3.72
C ILE A 173 11.75 10.11 3.01
N ILE A 174 12.79 9.52 3.60
CA ILE A 174 14.13 9.46 2.98
C ILE A 174 14.08 8.70 1.66
N ILE A 175 13.38 7.57 1.61
CA ILE A 175 13.24 6.75 0.39
C ILE A 175 12.50 7.52 -0.71
N SER A 176 11.57 8.41 -0.36
CA SER A 176 10.85 9.22 -1.35
C SER A 176 11.74 10.17 -2.17
N PHE A 177 12.93 10.51 -1.64
CA PHE A 177 13.94 11.30 -2.35
C PHE A 177 14.83 10.47 -3.29
N ILE A 178 14.53 9.17 -3.47
CA ILE A 178 15.27 8.28 -4.35
C ILE A 178 14.37 7.88 -5.53
N PRO A 179 14.32 8.66 -6.64
CA PRO A 179 13.45 8.39 -7.79
C PRO A 179 13.68 7.00 -8.39
N LYS A 180 14.86 6.44 -8.24
CA LYS A 180 15.20 5.09 -8.71
C LYS A 180 14.36 4.00 -8.03
N VAL A 181 14.06 4.16 -6.73
CA VAL A 181 13.17 3.23 -6.00
C VAL A 181 11.74 3.34 -6.54
N SER A 182 11.25 4.56 -6.75
CA SER A 182 9.94 4.79 -7.35
C SER A 182 9.85 4.21 -8.77
N ALA A 183 10.92 4.37 -9.57
CA ALA A 183 10.99 3.81 -10.92
C ALA A 183 10.91 2.27 -10.90
N ILE A 184 11.60 1.60 -9.95
CA ILE A 184 11.53 0.14 -9.78
C ILE A 184 10.09 -0.29 -9.43
N ILE A 185 9.44 0.38 -8.48
CA ILE A 185 8.06 0.09 -8.12
C ILE A 185 7.13 0.29 -9.32
N SER A 186 7.36 1.32 -10.13
CA SER A 186 6.57 1.62 -11.33
C SER A 186 6.75 0.59 -12.47
N THR A 187 7.78 -0.25 -12.43
CA THR A 187 7.91 -1.37 -13.39
C THR A 187 6.94 -2.51 -13.10
N MET A 188 6.29 -2.50 -11.93
CA MET A 188 5.38 -3.56 -11.55
C MET A 188 4.17 -3.63 -12.50
N PRO A 189 3.90 -4.80 -13.11
CA PRO A 189 2.75 -4.97 -13.98
C PRO A 189 1.43 -4.68 -13.27
N SER A 190 0.52 -3.97 -13.94
CA SER A 190 -0.81 -3.67 -13.41
C SER A 190 -1.62 -4.93 -13.07
N SER A 191 -1.34 -6.06 -13.72
CA SER A 191 -1.94 -7.36 -13.42
C SER A 191 -1.59 -7.87 -12.03
N ILE A 192 -0.35 -7.67 -11.56
CA ILE A 192 0.06 -8.04 -10.19
C ILE A 192 -0.68 -7.15 -9.19
N ILE A 193 -0.71 -5.83 -9.43
CA ILE A 193 -1.43 -4.88 -8.58
C ILE A 193 -2.92 -5.26 -8.51
N GLY A 194 -3.53 -5.60 -9.65
CA GLY A 194 -4.93 -6.05 -9.71
C GLY A 194 -5.20 -7.31 -8.88
N GLY A 195 -4.34 -8.33 -8.97
CA GLY A 195 -4.44 -9.54 -8.18
C GLY A 195 -4.33 -9.29 -6.67
N VAL A 196 -3.39 -8.44 -6.28
CA VAL A 196 -3.22 -8.01 -4.88
C VAL A 196 -4.42 -7.20 -4.39
N SER A 197 -4.91 -6.24 -5.17
CA SER A 197 -6.07 -5.41 -4.82
C SER A 197 -7.33 -6.24 -4.65
N PHE A 198 -7.52 -7.27 -5.49
CA PHE A 198 -8.66 -8.17 -5.36
C PHE A 198 -8.67 -8.89 -3.99
N MET A 199 -7.50 -9.33 -3.53
CA MET A 199 -7.36 -9.95 -2.20
C MET A 199 -7.58 -8.95 -1.07
N LEU A 200 -7.04 -7.72 -1.21
CA LEU A 200 -7.23 -6.65 -0.22
C LEU A 200 -8.71 -6.31 -0.06
N TYR A 201 -9.45 -6.12 -1.14
CA TYR A 201 -10.90 -5.86 -1.08
C TYR A 201 -11.67 -7.02 -0.43
N GLY A 202 -11.25 -8.26 -0.71
CA GLY A 202 -11.82 -9.43 -0.05
C GLY A 202 -11.60 -9.43 1.46
N MET A 203 -10.42 -9.05 1.92
CA MET A 203 -10.10 -8.97 3.35
C MET A 203 -10.81 -7.81 4.07
N ILE A 204 -11.00 -6.67 3.39
CA ILE A 204 -11.73 -5.52 3.96
C ILE A 204 -13.23 -5.83 4.09
N SER A 205 -13.78 -6.67 3.20
CA SER A 205 -15.21 -7.02 3.18
C SER A 205 -15.59 -8.14 4.15
N ALA A 206 -14.62 -8.84 4.74
CA ALA A 206 -14.81 -9.98 5.65
C ALA A 206 -14.87 -9.54 7.11
#